data_b69b9d98c5ab71e9b8900fccc91d9fae
#
_entry.id   b69b9d98c5ab71e9b8900fccc91d9fae
#
_cell.length_a   1.000
_cell.length_b   1.000
_cell.length_c   1.000
_cell.angle_alpha   90.00
_cell.angle_beta   90.00
_cell.angle_gamma   90.00
#
_symmetry.space_group_name_H-M   'P 1'
#
loop_
_entity.id
_entity.type
_entity.pdbx_description
1 polymer ?
#
loop_
_entity_poly.entity_id
_entity_poly.type
_entity_poly.pdbx_seq_one_letter_code
_entity_poly.pdbx_strand_id
1 'polypeptide(L)'
;MSNKNYDAIKAHYAGSDARDLAAMMAPITNGTAWTEMAGFPYAGTYVGPDAVIDGVFKRIGEDWDGYTFTLEKLVDGGATIVGIGTYSGIYRKTGKKMSARVVHVWEMQDGSALSFEQFTDTRLVAAAMG
;
A
#
# COMPACT_ATOMS: atom_id res chain seq x y z
N MET A 1 9.17 -13.97 21.35
CA MET A 1 8.12 -12.94 21.53
C MET A 1 7.70 -12.42 20.17
N SER A 2 6.40 -12.38 19.91
CA SER A 2 5.94 -11.76 18.69
C SER A 2 6.09 -10.25 18.78
N ASN A 3 6.42 -9.62 17.65
CA ASN A 3 6.45 -8.18 17.52
C ASN A 3 5.06 -7.71 17.08
N LYS A 4 4.40 -6.94 17.94
CA LYS A 4 3.05 -6.38 17.62
C LYS A 4 3.04 -5.64 16.30
N ASN A 5 4.09 -4.91 15.99
CA ASN A 5 4.20 -4.13 14.75
C ASN A 5 4.24 -5.06 13.53
N TYR A 6 5.06 -6.09 13.59
CA TYR A 6 5.16 -7.08 12.52
C TYR A 6 3.81 -7.80 12.33
N ASP A 7 3.20 -8.24 13.43
CA ASP A 7 1.92 -8.95 13.37
C ASP A 7 0.81 -8.09 12.78
N ALA A 8 0.77 -6.80 13.14
CA ALA A 8 -0.22 -5.84 12.63
C ALA A 8 -0.09 -5.66 11.11
N ILE A 9 1.13 -5.55 10.60
CA ILE A 9 1.36 -5.35 9.16
C ILE A 9 1.16 -6.66 8.40
N LYS A 10 1.52 -7.80 8.96
CA LYS A 10 1.20 -9.10 8.39
C LYS A 10 -0.31 -9.26 8.20
N ALA A 11 -1.09 -8.87 9.20
CA ALA A 11 -2.55 -8.91 9.14
C ALA A 11 -3.11 -7.91 8.10
N HIS A 12 -2.48 -6.74 7.96
CA HIS A 12 -2.83 -5.76 6.91
C HIS A 12 -2.73 -6.39 5.52
N TYR A 13 -1.63 -7.07 5.22
CA TYR A 13 -1.44 -7.69 3.91
C TYR A 13 -2.37 -8.88 3.69
N ALA A 14 -2.66 -9.65 4.73
CA ALA A 14 -3.66 -10.72 4.64
C ALA A 14 -5.05 -10.14 4.33
N GLY A 15 -5.39 -9.00 4.94
CA GLY A 15 -6.62 -8.27 4.65
C GLY A 15 -6.66 -7.76 3.20
N SER A 16 -5.54 -7.26 2.71
CA SER A 16 -5.40 -6.84 1.31
C SER A 16 -5.68 -7.99 0.35
N ASP A 17 -5.07 -9.16 0.59
CA ASP A 17 -5.29 -10.36 -0.24
C ASP A 17 -6.74 -10.83 -0.21
N ALA A 18 -7.38 -10.74 0.94
CA ALA A 18 -8.79 -11.11 1.12
C ALA A 18 -9.77 -10.02 0.66
N ARG A 19 -9.27 -8.86 0.24
CA ARG A 19 -10.06 -7.67 -0.11
C ARG A 19 -10.96 -7.21 1.02
N ASP A 20 -10.45 -7.32 2.25
CA ASP A 20 -11.10 -6.90 3.49
C ASP A 20 -10.57 -5.52 3.89
N LEU A 21 -11.33 -4.48 3.54
CA LEU A 21 -10.92 -3.09 3.78
C LEU A 21 -10.73 -2.80 5.27
N ALA A 22 -11.60 -3.32 6.12
CA ALA A 22 -11.50 -3.10 7.57
C ALA A 22 -10.19 -3.66 8.13
N ALA A 23 -9.81 -4.87 7.69
CA ALA A 23 -8.55 -5.50 8.10
C ALA A 23 -7.34 -4.74 7.56
N MET A 24 -7.41 -4.25 6.32
CA MET A 24 -6.35 -3.43 5.73
C MET A 24 -6.12 -2.14 6.52
N MET A 25 -7.20 -1.49 6.94
CA MET A 25 -7.15 -0.18 7.59
C MET A 25 -6.90 -0.26 9.11
N ALA A 26 -6.91 -1.46 9.69
CA ALA A 26 -6.79 -1.64 11.14
C ALA A 26 -5.56 -0.94 11.77
N PRO A 27 -4.34 -0.96 11.15
CA PRO A 27 -3.20 -0.26 11.75
C PRO A 27 -3.19 1.24 11.50
N ILE A 28 -4.10 1.77 10.69
CA ILE A 28 -4.13 3.18 10.31
C ILE A 28 -4.95 3.98 11.32
N THR A 29 -4.31 4.98 11.93
CA THR A 29 -4.96 5.89 12.90
C THR A 29 -5.19 7.26 12.28
N ASN A 30 -5.89 8.14 13.00
CA ASN A 30 -6.14 9.51 12.54
C ASN A 30 -4.85 10.32 12.34
N GLY A 31 -3.75 9.92 12.97
CA GLY A 31 -2.46 10.59 12.83
C GLY A 31 -1.50 9.91 11.85
N THR A 32 -1.88 8.78 11.24
CA THR A 32 -1.00 8.08 10.30
C THR A 32 -0.80 8.91 9.04
N ALA A 33 0.45 9.21 8.70
CA ALA A 33 0.81 9.88 7.45
C ALA A 33 1.15 8.80 6.39
N TRP A 34 0.34 8.73 5.36
CA TRP A 34 0.46 7.76 4.26
C TRP A 34 0.96 8.45 3.02
N THR A 35 2.18 8.13 2.58
CA THR A 35 2.80 8.78 1.43
C THR A 35 2.90 7.83 0.25
N GLU A 36 2.29 8.23 -0.86
CA GLU A 36 2.50 7.65 -2.18
C GLU A 36 3.55 8.52 -2.89
N MET A 37 4.59 7.89 -3.43
CA MET A 37 5.76 8.62 -3.93
C MET A 37 5.47 9.48 -5.14
N ALA A 38 6.31 10.50 -5.33
CA ALA A 38 6.29 11.32 -6.54
C ALA A 38 6.45 10.46 -7.80
N GLY A 39 5.70 10.77 -8.83
CA GLY A 39 5.67 9.99 -10.08
C GLY A 39 4.60 8.90 -10.12
N PHE A 40 4.07 8.50 -8.98
CA PHE A 40 2.93 7.59 -8.91
C PHE A 40 1.65 8.37 -9.18
N PRO A 41 0.63 7.76 -9.84
CA PRO A 41 -0.60 8.51 -10.21
C PRO A 41 -1.36 9.11 -9.03
N TYR A 42 -1.21 8.51 -7.83
CA TYR A 42 -1.88 9.00 -6.63
C TYR A 42 -0.88 9.62 -5.64
N ALA A 43 0.19 10.21 -6.16
CA ALA A 43 1.25 10.82 -5.35
C ALA A 43 0.72 11.84 -4.35
N GLY A 44 1.33 11.89 -3.19
CA GLY A 44 0.98 12.83 -2.12
C GLY A 44 1.00 12.16 -0.75
N THR A 45 0.76 12.95 0.28
CA THR A 45 0.65 12.46 1.65
C THR A 45 -0.79 12.65 2.14
N TYR A 46 -1.36 11.55 2.61
CA TYR A 46 -2.74 11.47 3.10
C TYR A 46 -2.70 11.15 4.58
N VAL A 47 -3.42 11.90 5.40
CA VAL A 47 -3.40 11.70 6.86
C VAL A 47 -4.74 11.17 7.33
N GLY A 48 -4.70 10.00 7.97
CA GLY A 48 -5.87 9.34 8.53
C GLY A 48 -6.58 8.40 7.57
N PRO A 49 -7.43 7.50 8.09
CA PRO A 49 -8.05 6.43 7.29
C PRO A 49 -8.90 6.96 6.13
N ASP A 50 -9.74 7.95 6.37
CA ASP A 50 -10.67 8.45 5.35
C ASP A 50 -9.91 9.07 4.17
N ALA A 51 -8.85 9.85 4.45
CA ALA A 51 -8.04 10.46 3.42
C ALA A 51 -7.32 9.39 2.57
N VAL A 52 -6.83 8.32 3.20
CA VAL A 52 -6.17 7.21 2.50
C VAL A 52 -7.17 6.46 1.61
N ILE A 53 -8.36 6.17 2.13
CA ILE A 53 -9.39 5.49 1.36
C ILE A 53 -9.81 6.33 0.16
N ASP A 54 -10.14 7.60 0.38
CA ASP A 54 -10.65 8.49 -0.69
C ASP A 54 -9.55 8.87 -1.70
N GLY A 55 -8.33 9.09 -1.22
CA GLY A 55 -7.22 9.55 -2.05
C GLY A 55 -6.47 8.45 -2.77
N VAL A 56 -6.49 7.23 -2.26
CA VAL A 56 -5.70 6.10 -2.80
C VAL A 56 -6.58 4.94 -3.21
N PHE A 57 -7.17 4.23 -2.26
CA PHE A 57 -7.83 2.94 -2.56
C PHE A 57 -9.06 3.09 -3.45
N LYS A 58 -9.87 4.11 -3.21
CA LYS A 58 -11.05 4.38 -4.04
C LYS A 58 -10.65 4.70 -5.48
N ARG A 59 -9.62 5.53 -5.67
CA ARG A 59 -9.11 5.90 -6.99
C ARG A 59 -8.52 4.70 -7.73
N ILE A 60 -7.75 3.88 -7.02
CA ILE A 60 -7.22 2.62 -7.58
C ILE A 60 -8.36 1.75 -8.07
N GLY A 61 -9.40 1.55 -7.26
CA GLY A 61 -10.55 0.73 -7.63
C GLY A 61 -11.33 1.25 -8.84
N GLU A 62 -11.37 2.56 -9.02
CA GLU A 62 -12.03 3.19 -10.17
C GLU A 62 -11.20 3.07 -11.45
N ASP A 63 -9.88 3.20 -11.34
CA ASP A 63 -8.98 3.31 -12.49
C ASP A 63 -8.42 1.97 -12.99
N TRP A 64 -8.31 0.99 -12.10
CA TRP A 64 -7.64 -0.28 -12.38
C TRP A 64 -8.59 -1.47 -12.20
N ASP A 65 -8.39 -2.47 -13.03
CA ASP A 65 -9.06 -3.76 -12.90
C ASP A 65 -8.10 -4.75 -12.27
N GLY A 66 -8.55 -5.41 -11.19
CA GLY A 66 -7.75 -6.42 -10.50
C GLY A 66 -6.43 -5.92 -9.92
N TYR A 67 -6.36 -4.67 -9.47
CA TYR A 67 -5.15 -4.14 -8.85
C TYR A 67 -4.82 -4.95 -7.59
N THR A 68 -3.58 -5.47 -7.54
CA THR A 68 -3.16 -6.39 -6.47
C THR A 68 -1.74 -6.05 -6.03
N PHE A 69 -1.50 -6.12 -4.73
CA PHE A 69 -0.15 -6.16 -4.16
C PHE A 69 0.13 -7.59 -3.74
N THR A 70 1.15 -8.20 -4.34
CA THR A 70 1.61 -9.54 -3.96
C THR A 70 2.83 -9.39 -3.06
N LEU A 71 2.65 -9.69 -1.77
CA LEU A 71 3.73 -9.64 -0.79
C LEU A 71 4.68 -10.82 -1.01
N GLU A 72 5.97 -10.53 -1.16
CA GLU A 72 7.00 -11.56 -1.33
C GLU A 72 7.85 -11.73 -0.08
N LYS A 73 8.12 -10.63 0.64
CA LYS A 73 8.94 -10.64 1.85
C LYS A 73 8.49 -9.56 2.80
N LEU A 74 8.33 -9.92 4.06
CA LEU A 74 8.04 -8.96 5.13
C LEU A 74 9.20 -8.95 6.11
N VAL A 75 9.85 -7.79 6.26
CA VAL A 75 11.03 -7.63 7.12
C VAL A 75 10.61 -7.05 8.46
N ASP A 76 10.99 -7.74 9.54
CA ASP A 76 10.77 -7.28 10.91
C ASP A 76 11.98 -6.48 11.37
N GLY A 77 11.86 -5.15 11.35
CA GLY A 77 12.86 -4.23 11.85
C GLY A 77 12.50 -3.62 13.21
N GLY A 78 11.59 -4.25 13.97
CA GLY A 78 11.13 -3.75 15.26
C GLY A 78 10.07 -2.67 15.10
N ALA A 79 10.47 -1.41 15.16
CA ALA A 79 9.58 -0.27 14.92
C ALA A 79 9.42 0.05 13.43
N THR A 80 10.29 -0.47 12.57
CA THR A 80 10.22 -0.30 11.12
C THR A 80 9.93 -1.64 10.47
N ILE A 81 8.81 -1.74 9.77
CA ILE A 81 8.42 -2.96 9.06
C ILE A 81 8.47 -2.65 7.57
N VAL A 82 9.08 -3.55 6.78
CA VAL A 82 9.27 -3.35 5.34
C VAL A 82 8.59 -4.48 4.58
N GLY A 83 7.67 -4.13 3.70
CA GLY A 83 7.01 -5.08 2.79
C GLY A 83 7.58 -4.94 1.39
N ILE A 84 8.06 -6.04 0.82
CA ILE A 84 8.61 -6.09 -0.54
C ILE A 84 7.72 -6.98 -1.38
N GLY A 85 7.32 -6.48 -2.54
CA GLY A 85 6.42 -7.22 -3.40
C GLY A 85 6.29 -6.65 -4.80
N THR A 86 5.17 -6.94 -5.41
CA THR A 86 4.87 -6.56 -6.80
C THR A 86 3.43 -6.08 -6.91
N TYR A 87 3.24 -4.91 -7.51
CA TYR A 87 1.93 -4.47 -7.96
C TYR A 87 1.60 -5.07 -9.31
N SER A 88 0.35 -5.44 -9.52
CA SER A 88 -0.16 -5.87 -10.82
C SER A 88 -1.58 -5.38 -11.01
N GLY A 89 -1.99 -5.22 -12.25
CA GLY A 89 -3.35 -4.80 -12.60
C GLY A 89 -3.45 -4.43 -14.06
N ILE A 90 -4.67 -4.11 -14.48
CA ILE A 90 -4.96 -3.66 -15.84
C ILE A 90 -5.57 -2.26 -15.74
N TYR A 91 -4.96 -1.29 -16.43
CA TYR A 91 -5.52 0.07 -16.45
C TYR A 91 -6.75 0.09 -17.34
N ARG A 92 -7.90 0.52 -16.79
CA ARG A 92 -9.19 0.36 -17.49
C ARG A 92 -9.25 1.12 -18.79
N LYS A 93 -8.69 2.34 -18.84
CA LYS A 93 -8.76 3.18 -20.05
C LYS A 93 -7.95 2.64 -21.21
N THR A 94 -6.84 1.97 -20.96
CA THR A 94 -5.93 1.49 -22.02
C THR A 94 -6.03 -0.01 -22.24
N GLY A 95 -6.52 -0.76 -21.24
CA GLY A 95 -6.48 -2.22 -21.27
C GLY A 95 -5.09 -2.81 -21.10
N LYS A 96 -4.08 -1.98 -20.79
CA LYS A 96 -2.69 -2.44 -20.67
C LYS A 96 -2.44 -3.05 -19.29
N LYS A 97 -1.69 -4.14 -19.27
CA LYS A 97 -1.25 -4.80 -18.05
C LYS A 97 -0.08 -4.03 -17.44
N MET A 98 -0.06 -3.98 -16.11
CA MET A 98 1.03 -3.40 -15.34
C MET A 98 1.58 -4.45 -14.37
N SER A 99 2.90 -4.48 -14.23
CA SER A 99 3.60 -5.23 -13.20
C SER A 99 4.81 -4.39 -12.77
N ALA A 100 4.86 -4.02 -11.50
CA ALA A 100 5.89 -3.12 -10.99
C ALA A 100 6.34 -3.56 -9.61
N ARG A 101 7.66 -3.61 -9.40
CA ARG A 101 8.23 -3.88 -8.08
C ARG A 101 7.92 -2.74 -7.12
N VAL A 102 7.72 -3.08 -5.86
CA VAL A 102 7.33 -2.10 -4.85
C VAL A 102 7.89 -2.45 -3.48
N VAL A 103 8.23 -1.42 -2.72
CA VAL A 103 8.62 -1.52 -1.32
C VAL A 103 7.74 -0.58 -0.52
N HIS A 104 7.18 -1.10 0.57
CA HIS A 104 6.44 -0.33 1.57
C HIS A 104 7.25 -0.24 2.84
N VAL A 105 7.45 0.97 3.36
CA VAL A 105 8.13 1.19 4.63
C VAL A 105 7.11 1.73 5.64
N TRP A 106 6.94 0.99 6.73
CA TRP A 106 6.03 1.32 7.81
C TRP A 106 6.82 1.71 9.06
N GLU A 107 6.57 2.90 9.60
CA GLU A 107 7.06 3.28 10.92
C GLU A 107 5.93 3.04 11.93
N MET A 108 6.21 2.26 12.96
CA MET A 108 5.18 1.70 13.83
C MET A 108 5.40 2.07 15.30
N GLN A 109 4.30 2.08 16.06
CA GLN A 109 4.31 2.19 17.51
C GLN A 109 3.16 1.35 18.07
N ASP A 110 3.50 0.34 18.89
CA ASP A 110 2.52 -0.50 19.59
C ASP A 110 1.42 -1.08 18.69
N GLY A 111 1.80 -1.51 17.48
CA GLY A 111 0.88 -2.10 16.52
C GLY A 111 0.11 -1.12 15.66
N SER A 112 0.34 0.18 15.83
CA SER A 112 -0.27 1.24 15.02
C SER A 112 0.76 1.90 14.12
N ALA A 113 0.34 2.30 12.93
CA ALA A 113 1.23 2.97 11.98
C ALA A 113 1.34 4.46 12.28
N LEU A 114 2.58 4.93 12.46
CA LEU A 114 2.90 6.36 12.50
C LEU A 114 2.97 6.91 11.09
N SER A 115 3.61 6.16 10.18
CA SER A 115 3.71 6.53 8.78
C SER A 115 3.84 5.30 7.89
N PHE A 116 3.48 5.50 6.64
CA PHE A 116 3.66 4.55 5.54
C PHE A 116 4.25 5.32 4.37
N GLU A 117 5.23 4.73 3.71
CA GLU A 117 5.83 5.31 2.50
C GLU A 117 6.02 4.22 1.46
N GLN A 118 5.59 4.52 0.23
CA GLN A 118 5.67 3.61 -0.89
C GLN A 118 6.82 4.01 -1.82
N PHE A 119 7.55 3.00 -2.30
CA PHE A 119 8.58 3.14 -3.34
C PHE A 119 8.31 2.11 -4.42
N THR A 120 8.10 2.54 -5.64
CA THR A 120 7.75 1.64 -6.74
C THR A 120 8.34 2.12 -8.06
N ASP A 121 8.31 1.25 -9.07
CA ASP A 121 8.72 1.61 -10.43
C ASP A 121 7.60 2.40 -11.10
N THR A 122 7.63 3.70 -10.92
CA THR A 122 6.59 4.61 -11.43
C THR A 122 6.55 4.66 -12.95
N ARG A 123 7.66 4.37 -13.62
CA ARG A 123 7.71 4.31 -15.08
C ARG A 123 6.83 3.19 -15.62
N LEU A 124 6.91 2.00 -15.02
CA LEU A 124 6.10 0.86 -15.44
C LEU A 124 4.62 1.11 -15.18
N VAL A 125 4.28 1.75 -14.06
CA VAL A 125 2.90 2.13 -13.77
C VAL A 125 2.39 3.14 -14.81
N ALA A 126 3.14 4.20 -15.05
CA ALA A 126 2.77 5.23 -16.02
C ALA A 126 2.65 4.67 -17.45
N ALA A 127 3.51 3.72 -17.83
CA ALA A 127 3.47 3.10 -19.16
C ALA A 127 2.15 2.37 -19.43
N ALA A 128 1.52 1.80 -18.40
CA ALA A 128 0.20 1.17 -18.55
C ALA A 128 -0.93 2.19 -18.70
N MET A 129 -0.72 3.42 -18.24
CA MET A 129 -1.72 4.48 -18.27
C MET A 129 -1.75 5.29 -19.56
N GLY A 130 -0.73 5.21 -20.33
CA GLY A 130 -0.58 5.97 -21.60
C GLY A 130 -0.09 5.12 -22.76
#